data_c4852eeeaa4971e846b6f9f36ef13d76
#
_entry.id   c4852eeeaa4971e846b6f9f36ef13d76
#
_cell.length_a   1.000
_cell.length_b   1.000
_cell.length_c   1.000
_cell.angle_alpha   90.00
_cell.angle_beta   90.00
_cell.angle_gamma   90.00
#
_symmetry.space_group_name_H-M   'P 1'
#
loop_
_entity.id
_entity.type
_entity.pdbx_description
1 polymer ?
#
loop_
_entity_poly.entity_id
_entity_poly.type
_entity_poly.pdbx_seq_one_letter_code
_entity_poly.pdbx_strand_id
1 'polypeptide(L)' 'MKAIITNGMANKDIIDCLITEFGVEIIFDGDDLADKFALSLNLSGIPCVNNGNKVTISYID' A
#
# COMPACT_ATOMS: atom_id res chain seq x y z
N MET A 1 -4.17 0.82 12.05
CA MET A 1 -4.21 0.46 10.61
C MET A 1 -2.91 0.77 9.91
N LYS A 2 -2.45 2.00 9.97
CA LYS A 2 -1.20 2.39 9.31
C LYS A 2 0.00 1.53 9.76
N ALA A 3 0.14 1.32 11.05
CA ALA A 3 1.25 0.53 11.58
C ALA A 3 1.20 -0.92 11.10
N ILE A 4 0.02 -1.47 10.94
CA ILE A 4 -0.13 -2.84 10.47
C ILE A 4 0.28 -2.95 9.00
N ILE A 5 -0.16 -2.01 8.18
CA ILE A 5 0.12 -2.02 6.74
C ILE A 5 1.61 -1.84 6.47
N THR A 6 2.26 -0.96 7.23
CA THR A 6 3.67 -0.64 7.00
C THR A 6 4.64 -1.49 7.81
N ASN A 7 4.14 -2.49 8.53
CA ASN A 7 4.95 -3.24 9.47
C ASN A 7 6.15 -3.95 8.82
N GLY A 8 6.04 -4.36 7.60
CA GLY A 8 7.12 -5.04 6.89
C GLY A 8 8.02 -4.13 6.07
N MET A 9 7.85 -2.80 6.18
CA MET A 9 8.55 -1.85 5.34
C MET A 9 9.19 -0.75 6.17
N ALA A 10 10.31 -0.22 5.67
CA ALA A 10 10.92 0.94 6.29
C ALA A 10 10.03 2.16 6.05
N ASN A 11 9.83 2.97 7.09
CA ASN A 11 8.99 4.16 6.98
C ASN A 11 9.48 5.14 5.92
N LYS A 12 10.78 5.16 5.67
CA LYS A 12 11.37 6.05 4.66
C LYS A 12 10.93 5.74 3.24
N ASP A 13 10.39 4.55 3.02
CA ASP A 13 9.91 4.15 1.70
C ASP A 13 8.53 4.69 1.41
N ILE A 14 7.84 5.19 2.43
CA ILE A 14 6.47 5.68 2.31
C ILE A 14 6.45 7.19 2.47
N ILE A 15 5.94 7.89 1.44
CA ILE A 15 5.80 9.34 1.48
C ILE A 15 4.56 9.73 2.28
N ASP A 16 3.45 9.03 2.06
CA ASP A 16 2.19 9.38 2.68
C ASP A 16 1.30 8.16 2.80
N CYS A 17 0.34 8.24 3.69
CA CYS A 17 -0.64 7.18 3.89
C CYS A 17 -1.97 7.82 4.25
N LEU A 18 -2.97 7.63 3.39
CA LEU A 18 -4.30 8.22 3.55
C LEU A 18 -5.30 7.13 3.89
N ILE A 19 -6.04 7.33 4.96
CA ILE A 19 -7.11 6.42 5.35
C ILE A 19 -8.43 7.07 4.99
N THR A 20 -9.19 6.42 4.12
CA THR A 20 -10.46 6.94 3.62
C THR A 20 -11.60 6.02 4.03
N GLU A 21 -12.83 6.43 3.71
CA GLU A 21 -14.00 5.59 3.97
C GLU A 21 -13.96 4.29 3.18
N PHE A 22 -13.28 4.29 2.05
CA PHE A 22 -13.28 3.17 1.12
C PHE A 22 -12.07 2.26 1.27
N GLY A 23 -11.02 2.74 1.88
CA GLY A 23 -9.81 1.96 2.03
C GLY A 23 -8.62 2.79 2.42
N VAL A 24 -7.44 2.27 2.14
CA VAL A 24 -6.17 2.91 2.47
C VAL A 24 -5.40 3.15 1.18
N GLU A 25 -4.86 4.36 1.04
CA GLU A 25 -4.00 4.72 -0.08
C GLU A 25 -2.61 4.99 0.46
N ILE A 26 -1.63 4.30 -0.07
CA ILE A 26 -0.24 4.43 0.36
C ILE A 26 0.58 4.95 -0.81
N ILE A 27 1.29 6.05 -0.59
CA ILE A 27 2.14 6.67 -1.61
C ILE A 27 3.59 6.39 -1.27
N PHE A 28 4.31 5.79 -2.21
CA PHE A 28 5.68 5.37 -2.01
C PHE A 28 6.66 6.34 -2.65
N ASP A 29 7.91 6.25 -2.25
CA ASP A 29 9.00 7.04 -2.79
C ASP A 29 9.58 6.34 -4.03
N GLY A 30 8.71 6.03 -4.96
CA GLY A 30 9.10 5.40 -6.21
C GLY A 30 8.13 4.32 -6.63
N ASP A 31 7.99 4.13 -7.95
CA ASP A 31 7.09 3.14 -8.51
C ASP A 31 7.52 1.71 -8.16
N ASP A 32 8.83 1.48 -8.12
CA ASP A 32 9.37 0.15 -7.79
C ASP A 32 8.95 -0.31 -6.41
N LEU A 33 8.96 0.61 -5.45
CA LEU A 33 8.56 0.29 -4.09
C LEU A 33 7.07 -0.05 -4.01
N ALA A 34 6.26 0.72 -4.73
CA ALA A 34 4.83 0.46 -4.80
C ALA A 34 4.55 -0.90 -5.44
N ASP A 35 5.26 -1.21 -6.52
CA ASP A 35 5.09 -2.50 -7.21
C ASP A 35 5.43 -3.66 -6.30
N LYS A 36 6.53 -3.57 -5.56
CA LYS A 36 6.92 -4.63 -4.63
C LYS A 36 5.89 -4.82 -3.54
N PHE A 37 5.37 -3.73 -3.01
CA PHE A 37 4.38 -3.79 -1.95
C PHE A 37 3.08 -4.41 -2.48
N ALA A 38 2.63 -3.99 -3.65
CA ALA A 38 1.42 -4.52 -4.26
C ALA A 38 1.56 -6.01 -4.54
N LEU A 39 2.71 -6.44 -5.03
CA LEU A 39 2.96 -7.85 -5.29
C LEU A 39 2.90 -8.64 -3.99
N SER A 40 3.50 -8.12 -2.93
CA SER A 40 3.49 -8.77 -1.62
C SER A 40 2.06 -8.95 -1.10
N LEU A 41 1.22 -7.91 -1.26
CA LEU A 41 -0.18 -7.98 -0.85
C LEU A 41 -0.94 -9.04 -1.65
N ASN A 42 -0.73 -9.07 -2.96
CA ASN A 42 -1.40 -10.04 -3.82
C ASN A 42 -1.00 -11.47 -3.46
N LEU A 43 0.26 -11.69 -3.16
CA LEU A 43 0.73 -13.01 -2.75
C LEU A 43 0.15 -13.43 -1.40
N SER A 44 -0.20 -12.47 -0.57
CA SER A 44 -0.85 -12.73 0.72
C SER A 44 -2.37 -12.84 0.60
N GLY A 45 -2.90 -12.70 -0.61
CA GLY A 45 -4.34 -12.80 -0.82
C GLY A 45 -5.10 -11.51 -0.55
N ILE A 46 -4.41 -10.39 -0.49
CA ILE A 46 -5.04 -9.08 -0.25
C ILE A 46 -5.17 -8.34 -1.57
N PRO A 47 -6.39 -8.11 -2.06
CA PRO A 47 -6.58 -7.38 -3.32
C PRO A 47 -6.19 -5.91 -3.14
N CYS A 48 -5.47 -5.39 -4.12
CA CYS A 48 -5.07 -3.99 -4.13
C CYS A 48 -4.94 -3.50 -5.56
N VAL A 49 -4.89 -2.18 -5.72
CA VAL A 49 -4.69 -1.53 -7.00
C VAL A 49 -3.39 -0.74 -6.93
N ASN A 50 -2.48 -1.01 -7.87
CA ASN A 50 -1.23 -0.28 -7.97
C ASN A 50 -1.33 0.69 -9.14
N ASN A 51 -1.13 1.96 -8.86
CA ASN A 51 -1.18 3.02 -9.86
C ASN A 51 0.05 3.92 -9.71
N GLY A 52 1.11 3.60 -10.46
CA GLY A 52 2.37 4.32 -10.33
C GLY A 52 2.98 4.07 -8.95
N ASN A 53 3.22 5.15 -8.21
CA ASN A 53 3.79 5.06 -6.88
C ASN A 53 2.73 4.95 -5.77
N LYS A 54 1.48 4.72 -6.14
CA LYS A 54 0.38 4.63 -5.18
C LYS A 54 -0.21 3.23 -5.17
N VAL A 55 -0.47 2.70 -4.00
CA VAL A 55 -1.16 1.43 -3.82
C VAL A 55 -2.42 1.68 -3.01
N THR A 56 -3.55 1.22 -3.52
CA THR A 56 -4.84 1.39 -2.87
C THR A 56 -5.36 0.03 -2.42
N ILE A 57 -5.71 -0.07 -1.14
CA ILE A 57 -6.27 -1.28 -0.55
C ILE A 57 -7.68 -0.97 -0.11
N SER A 58 -8.65 -1.69 -0.66
CA SER A 58 -10.05 -1.46 -0.32
C SER A 58 -10.44 -2.25 0.93
N TYR A 59 -11.26 -1.65 1.79
CA TYR A 59 -11.83 -2.36 2.93
C TYR A 59 -12.86 -3.38 2.51
N ILE A 60 -13.47 -3.17 1.36
CA ILE A 60 -14.54 -4.02 0.85
C ILE A 60 -13.96 -5.01 -0.13
N ASP A 61 -14.25 -6.25 0.06
CA ASP A 61 -13.78 -7.34 -0.80
C ASP A 61 -14.30 -7.24 -2.23
#